data_43798ee78394272f0db1b2d5b228f7cb
#
_entry.id   43798ee78394272f0db1b2d5b228f7cb
#
_cell.length_a   1.000
_cell.length_b   1.000
_cell.length_c   1.000
_cell.angle_alpha   90.00
_cell.angle_beta   90.00
_cell.angle_gamma   90.00
#
_symmetry.space_group_name_H-M   'P 1'
#
loop_
_entity.id
_entity.type
_entity.pdbx_description
1 polymer ?
#
loop_
_entity_poly.entity_id
_entity_poly.type
_entity_poly.pdbx_seq_one_letter_code
_entity_poly.pdbx_strand_id
1 'polypeptide(L)'
;MYNLAYIMEDNVAKKQVKVVFLGGVGEIGKNMTALEYGENIIIIDIGMSFPTEDTPGIDVVVPDVTYLSQNKEKIKGIFITHGHEDHVGGVSYLWPELGCPTIYGTPFSLAIARHKIEESGLPVKNMKEVNAGDVVNVDCFKVEFIKVCHSIAEASALS
;
A
#
# COMPACT_ATOMS: atom_id res chain seq x y z
N MET A 1 44.74 -39.50 -13.08
CA MET A 1 44.21 -38.31 -13.83
C MET A 1 42.73 -38.19 -13.41
N TYR A 2 42.49 -37.43 -12.32
CA TYR A 2 41.13 -37.27 -11.75
C TYR A 2 40.52 -35.99 -12.32
N ASN A 3 39.44 -36.15 -13.05
CA ASN A 3 38.69 -35.06 -13.66
C ASN A 3 37.73 -34.52 -12.56
N LEU A 4 38.09 -33.37 -11.95
CA LEU A 4 37.21 -32.65 -11.05
C LEU A 4 36.20 -31.91 -11.92
N ALA A 5 34.99 -32.45 -12.04
CA ALA A 5 33.84 -31.72 -12.55
C ALA A 5 33.46 -30.63 -11.55
N TYR A 6 33.80 -29.39 -11.88
CA TYR A 6 33.32 -28.24 -11.15
C TYR A 6 31.81 -28.11 -11.41
N ILE A 7 30.98 -28.48 -10.45
CA ILE A 7 29.55 -28.17 -10.45
C ILE A 7 29.47 -26.69 -10.10
N MET A 8 29.27 -25.85 -11.11
CA MET A 8 28.79 -24.49 -10.88
C MET A 8 27.34 -24.64 -10.37
N GLU A 9 27.13 -24.54 -9.07
CA GLU A 9 25.83 -24.25 -8.54
C GLU A 9 25.46 -22.83 -9.00
N ASP A 10 24.56 -22.75 -9.96
CA ASP A 10 23.84 -21.52 -10.29
C ASP A 10 23.06 -21.10 -9.05
N ASN A 11 23.67 -20.26 -8.23
CA ASN A 11 23.03 -19.58 -7.13
C ASN A 11 22.08 -18.51 -7.69
N VAL A 12 21.06 -18.94 -8.42
CA VAL A 12 19.90 -18.09 -8.73
C VAL A 12 19.15 -17.94 -7.42
N ALA A 13 19.47 -16.90 -6.67
CA ALA A 13 18.72 -16.52 -5.49
C ALA A 13 17.23 -16.48 -5.89
N LYS A 14 16.45 -17.44 -5.41
CA LYS A 14 15.00 -17.46 -5.66
C LYS A 14 14.45 -16.14 -5.16
N LYS A 15 14.02 -15.28 -6.08
CA LYS A 15 13.33 -14.06 -5.71
C LYS A 15 12.10 -14.44 -4.89
N GLN A 16 12.06 -13.97 -3.66
CA GLN A 16 10.95 -14.22 -2.74
C GLN A 16 10.11 -12.97 -2.64
N VAL A 17 8.80 -13.14 -2.54
CA VAL A 17 7.89 -12.05 -2.16
C VAL A 17 8.03 -11.83 -0.66
N LYS A 18 8.34 -10.61 -0.27
CA LYS A 18 8.36 -10.18 1.12
C LYS A 18 7.06 -9.45 1.42
N VAL A 19 6.36 -9.88 2.45
CA VAL A 19 5.15 -9.22 2.97
C VAL A 19 5.54 -8.49 4.24
N VAL A 20 5.31 -7.19 4.28
CA VAL A 20 5.60 -6.33 5.43
C VAL A 20 4.31 -5.71 5.93
N PHE A 21 3.87 -6.11 7.11
CA PHE A 21 2.74 -5.49 7.78
C PHE A 21 3.23 -4.27 8.56
N LEU A 22 2.73 -3.10 8.22
CA LEU A 22 3.07 -1.83 8.86
C LEU A 22 2.01 -1.41 9.89
N GLY A 23 0.81 -1.96 9.77
CA GLY A 23 -0.28 -1.82 10.70
C GLY A 23 -1.43 -2.77 10.38
N GLY A 24 -2.44 -2.83 11.25
CA GLY A 24 -3.65 -3.65 11.07
C GLY A 24 -3.51 -5.12 11.47
N VAL A 25 -2.33 -5.57 11.92
CA VAL A 25 -2.13 -6.95 12.39
C VAL A 25 -1.94 -6.99 13.90
N GLY A 26 -2.87 -7.65 14.58
CA GLY A 26 -2.91 -7.67 16.05
C GLY A 26 -3.47 -6.40 16.69
N GLU A 27 -3.97 -5.47 15.90
CA GLU A 27 -4.59 -4.21 16.32
C GLU A 27 -5.75 -3.85 15.38
N ILE A 28 -6.57 -2.88 15.77
CA ILE A 28 -7.64 -2.33 14.94
C ILE A 28 -7.17 -0.99 14.36
N GLY A 29 -7.34 -0.81 13.06
CA GLY A 29 -6.96 0.41 12.36
C GLY A 29 -5.56 0.39 11.78
N LYS A 30 -5.14 1.48 11.17
CA LYS A 30 -3.83 1.66 10.52
C LYS A 30 -3.49 0.59 9.49
N ASN A 31 -4.50 0.05 8.79
CA ASN A 31 -4.26 -1.01 7.83
C ASN A 31 -3.29 -0.53 6.74
N MET A 32 -2.13 -1.16 6.67
CA MET A 32 -1.11 -0.88 5.67
C MET A 32 -0.19 -2.09 5.51
N THR A 33 -0.10 -2.60 4.30
CA THR A 33 0.74 -3.75 3.98
C THR A 33 1.58 -3.45 2.75
N ALA A 34 2.87 -3.73 2.79
CA ALA A 34 3.74 -3.65 1.62
C ALA A 34 4.08 -5.05 1.10
N LEU A 35 4.02 -5.21 -0.22
CA LEU A 35 4.52 -6.38 -0.92
C LEU A 35 5.76 -5.99 -1.70
N GLU A 36 6.90 -6.62 -1.39
CA GLU A 36 8.17 -6.36 -2.07
C GLU A 36 8.62 -7.59 -2.86
N TYR A 37 8.99 -7.35 -4.11
CA TYR A 37 9.61 -8.36 -4.96
C TYR A 37 10.76 -7.75 -5.76
N GLY A 38 11.98 -8.11 -5.42
CA GLY A 38 13.19 -7.49 -5.98
C GLY A 38 13.25 -6.00 -5.67
N GLU A 39 13.32 -5.17 -6.70
CA GLU A 39 13.39 -3.70 -6.58
C GLU A 39 12.01 -3.04 -6.74
N ASN A 40 10.93 -3.78 -6.51
CA ASN A 40 9.58 -3.27 -6.68
C ASN A 40 8.77 -3.47 -5.41
N ILE A 41 8.10 -2.42 -4.96
CA ILE A 41 7.20 -2.43 -3.81
C ILE A 41 5.84 -1.90 -4.25
N ILE A 42 4.78 -2.61 -3.89
CA ILE A 42 3.43 -2.06 -3.90
C ILE A 42 2.90 -2.00 -2.48
N ILE A 43 2.03 -1.02 -2.22
CA ILE A 43 1.42 -0.80 -0.91
C ILE A 43 -0.08 -1.06 -1.03
N ILE A 44 -0.63 -1.82 -0.10
CA ILE A 44 -2.06 -2.07 0.04
C ILE A 44 -2.54 -1.30 1.24
N ASP A 45 -3.45 -0.36 1.00
CA ASP A 45 -4.02 0.60 1.93
C ASP A 45 -2.99 1.55 2.58
N ILE A 46 -3.48 2.63 3.15
CA ILE A 46 -2.73 3.66 3.84
C ILE A 46 -3.62 4.24 4.96
N GLY A 47 -3.92 3.38 5.90
CA GLY A 47 -4.90 3.64 6.95
C GLY A 47 -4.38 4.48 8.10
N MET A 48 -5.32 4.91 8.94
CA MET A 48 -5.04 5.52 10.23
C MET A 48 -5.85 4.82 11.32
N SER A 49 -5.56 5.13 12.57
CA SER A 49 -6.42 4.85 13.72
C SER A 49 -6.62 6.10 14.55
N PHE A 50 -7.68 6.09 15.35
CA PHE A 50 -7.94 7.13 16.33
C PHE A 50 -7.13 6.86 17.59
N PRO A 51 -6.74 7.92 18.33
CA PRO A 51 -6.04 7.78 19.60
C PRO A 51 -6.93 7.11 20.64
N THR A 52 -6.29 6.51 21.64
CA THR A 52 -6.95 5.92 22.81
C THR A 52 -6.77 6.82 24.03
N GLU A 53 -7.38 6.44 25.16
CA GLU A 53 -7.22 7.15 26.45
C GLU A 53 -5.74 7.21 26.89
N ASP A 54 -4.92 6.28 26.43
CA ASP A 54 -3.48 6.22 26.76
C ASP A 54 -2.62 7.21 25.95
N THR A 55 -3.22 7.90 24.97
CA THR A 55 -2.53 8.84 24.07
C THR A 55 -3.16 10.24 24.09
N PRO A 56 -3.21 10.91 25.27
CA PRO A 56 -3.84 12.22 25.36
C PRO A 56 -3.08 13.27 24.54
N GLY A 57 -3.83 14.12 23.79
CA GLY A 57 -3.25 15.17 22.94
C GLY A 57 -2.77 14.69 21.57
N ILE A 58 -3.05 13.46 21.20
CA ILE A 58 -2.84 12.92 19.86
C ILE A 58 -4.19 12.94 19.11
N ASP A 59 -4.21 13.44 17.89
CA ASP A 59 -5.42 13.49 17.06
C ASP A 59 -5.53 12.27 16.12
N VAL A 60 -4.40 11.77 15.62
CA VAL A 60 -4.33 10.70 14.64
C VAL A 60 -3.11 9.81 14.90
N VAL A 61 -3.27 8.51 14.71
CA VAL A 61 -2.18 7.54 14.74
C VAL A 61 -2.05 6.90 13.36
N VAL A 62 -0.85 6.94 12.79
CA VAL A 62 -0.53 6.37 11.47
C VAL A 62 0.55 5.30 11.58
N PRO A 63 0.68 4.39 10.61
CA PRO A 63 1.78 3.42 10.57
C PRO A 63 3.16 4.09 10.54
N ASP A 64 4.17 3.42 11.12
CA ASP A 64 5.56 3.78 10.91
C ASP A 64 5.99 3.35 9.50
N VAL A 65 6.28 4.32 8.65
CA VAL A 65 6.67 4.11 7.25
C VAL A 65 8.17 4.29 7.00
N THR A 66 9.00 4.32 8.05
CA THR A 66 10.45 4.51 7.94
C THR A 66 11.07 3.56 6.92
N TYR A 67 10.67 2.28 6.92
CA TYR A 67 11.13 1.30 5.95
C TYR A 67 10.79 1.69 4.50
N LEU A 68 9.58 2.17 4.26
CA LEU A 68 9.12 2.57 2.93
C LEU A 68 9.74 3.88 2.48
N SER A 69 9.87 4.86 3.37
CA SER A 69 10.46 6.17 3.05
C SER A 69 11.94 6.05 2.68
N GLN A 70 12.67 5.10 3.29
CA GLN A 70 14.04 4.76 2.92
C GLN A 70 14.16 4.00 1.59
N ASN A 71 13.06 3.45 1.07
CA ASN A 71 12.99 2.69 -0.18
C ASN A 71 11.97 3.28 -1.17
N LYS A 72 11.68 4.58 -1.07
CA LYS A 72 10.59 5.22 -1.83
C LYS A 72 10.72 5.11 -3.35
N GLU A 73 11.94 5.01 -3.88
CA GLU A 73 12.21 4.83 -5.30
C GLU A 73 11.76 3.46 -5.82
N LYS A 74 11.60 2.48 -4.93
CA LYS A 74 11.06 1.15 -5.24
C LYS A 74 9.54 1.10 -5.24
N ILE A 75 8.86 2.11 -4.67
CA ILE A 75 7.41 2.13 -4.55
C ILE A 75 6.79 2.41 -5.93
N LYS A 76 6.01 1.47 -6.42
CA LYS A 76 5.37 1.52 -7.74
C LYS A 76 3.92 1.98 -7.71
N GLY A 77 3.27 1.85 -6.56
CA GLY A 77 1.90 2.33 -6.37
C GLY A 77 1.31 1.96 -5.02
N ILE A 78 0.23 2.65 -4.68
CA ILE A 78 -0.63 2.37 -3.53
C ILE A 78 -1.99 1.91 -4.08
N PHE A 79 -2.51 0.83 -3.56
CA PHE A 79 -3.77 0.21 -3.95
C PHE A 79 -4.76 0.31 -2.79
N ILE A 80 -5.79 1.13 -2.92
CA ILE A 80 -6.80 1.33 -1.89
C ILE A 80 -7.93 0.33 -2.08
N THR A 81 -8.15 -0.50 -1.08
CA THR A 81 -9.22 -1.51 -1.09
C THR A 81 -10.60 -0.89 -0.96
N HIS A 82 -10.75 0.11 -0.08
CA HIS A 82 -12.00 0.83 0.14
C HIS A 82 -11.79 2.11 0.96
N GLY A 83 -12.85 2.90 1.13
CA GLY A 83 -12.78 4.26 1.67
C GLY A 83 -12.94 4.42 3.18
N HIS A 84 -12.85 3.37 4.00
CA HIS A 84 -12.86 3.53 5.46
C HIS A 84 -11.58 4.18 5.96
N GLU A 85 -11.67 4.92 7.09
CA GLU A 85 -10.57 5.68 7.66
C GLU A 85 -9.35 4.82 8.01
N ASP A 86 -9.58 3.64 8.49
CA ASP A 86 -8.54 2.69 8.83
C ASP A 86 -7.85 2.05 7.60
N HIS A 87 -8.29 2.40 6.37
CA HIS A 87 -7.70 1.98 5.10
C HIS A 87 -7.20 3.13 4.23
N VAL A 88 -7.80 4.34 4.33
CA VAL A 88 -7.41 5.49 3.49
C VAL A 88 -7.04 6.73 4.31
N GLY A 89 -7.33 6.72 5.61
CA GLY A 89 -7.23 7.91 6.45
C GLY A 89 -5.84 8.49 6.63
N GLY A 90 -4.80 7.68 6.49
CA GLY A 90 -3.40 8.12 6.59
C GLY A 90 -2.85 8.80 5.34
N VAL A 91 -3.62 8.89 4.25
CA VAL A 91 -3.12 9.34 2.94
C VAL A 91 -2.52 10.73 2.96
N SER A 92 -3.14 11.69 3.62
CA SER A 92 -2.64 13.07 3.68
C SER A 92 -1.35 13.23 4.50
N TYR A 93 -1.11 12.34 5.43
CA TYR A 93 0.08 12.32 6.29
C TYR A 93 1.25 11.60 5.65
N LEU A 94 1.01 10.43 5.07
CA LEU A 94 2.05 9.50 4.66
C LEU A 94 2.41 9.57 3.17
N TRP A 95 1.44 9.90 2.30
CA TRP A 95 1.67 9.93 0.85
C TRP A 95 2.83 10.84 0.41
N PRO A 96 3.00 12.06 0.98
CA PRO A 96 4.15 12.92 0.65
C PRO A 96 5.49 12.29 1.08
N GLU A 97 5.53 11.67 2.24
CA GLU A 97 6.72 11.01 2.77
C GLU A 97 7.18 9.86 1.87
N LEU A 98 6.22 9.15 1.27
CA LEU A 98 6.45 8.05 0.33
C LEU A 98 6.81 8.51 -1.09
N GLY A 99 6.95 9.84 -1.34
CA GLY A 99 7.31 10.38 -2.63
C GLY A 99 6.14 10.55 -3.61
N CYS A 100 4.91 10.56 -3.12
CA CYS A 100 3.68 10.72 -3.89
C CYS A 100 3.52 9.67 -5.02
N PRO A 101 3.63 8.37 -4.75
CA PRO A 101 3.41 7.34 -5.76
C PRO A 101 1.98 7.38 -6.29
N THR A 102 1.73 6.72 -7.42
CA THR A 102 0.36 6.61 -7.98
C THR A 102 -0.56 5.87 -7.01
N ILE A 103 -1.74 6.44 -6.75
CA ILE A 103 -2.80 5.80 -5.96
C ILE A 103 -3.83 5.21 -6.92
N TYR A 104 -4.09 3.92 -6.79
CA TYR A 104 -5.10 3.17 -7.51
C TYR A 104 -6.26 2.86 -6.56
N GLY A 105 -7.48 3.05 -7.01
CA GLY A 105 -8.67 2.75 -6.21
C GLY A 105 -9.95 2.96 -7.00
N THR A 106 -11.07 2.51 -6.45
CA THR A 106 -12.38 2.76 -7.04
C THR A 106 -12.73 4.25 -6.97
N PRO A 107 -13.63 4.75 -7.84
CA PRO A 107 -14.03 6.16 -7.85
C PRO A 107 -14.39 6.70 -6.46
N PHE A 108 -15.16 5.94 -5.69
CA PHE A 108 -15.56 6.32 -4.33
C PHE A 108 -14.37 6.43 -3.38
N SER A 109 -13.49 5.42 -3.36
CA SER A 109 -12.31 5.41 -2.50
C SER A 109 -11.34 6.55 -2.85
N LEU A 110 -11.16 6.82 -4.14
CA LEU A 110 -10.32 7.92 -4.60
C LEU A 110 -10.93 9.30 -4.33
N ALA A 111 -12.26 9.43 -4.33
CA ALA A 111 -12.92 10.68 -3.94
C ALA A 111 -12.62 11.02 -2.48
N ILE A 112 -12.64 10.05 -1.59
CA ILE A 112 -12.27 10.22 -0.18
C ILE A 112 -10.78 10.57 -0.04
N ALA A 113 -9.89 9.82 -0.70
CA ALA A 113 -8.46 10.10 -0.68
C ALA A 113 -8.14 11.51 -1.21
N ARG A 114 -8.79 11.92 -2.30
CA ARG A 114 -8.67 13.25 -2.91
C ARG A 114 -9.05 14.35 -1.92
N HIS A 115 -10.22 14.21 -1.29
CA HIS A 115 -10.70 15.19 -0.32
C HIS A 115 -9.72 15.38 0.83
N LYS A 116 -9.19 14.31 1.40
CA LYS A 116 -8.18 14.38 2.47
C LYS A 116 -6.88 15.08 2.04
N ILE A 117 -6.43 14.82 0.82
CA ILE A 117 -5.23 15.44 0.27
C ILE A 117 -5.48 16.96 0.05
N GLU A 118 -6.66 17.33 -0.48
CA GLU A 118 -7.06 18.74 -0.68
C GLU A 118 -7.17 19.49 0.65
N GLU A 119 -7.79 18.90 1.66
CA GLU A 119 -7.91 19.50 3.00
C GLU A 119 -6.56 19.76 3.66
N SER A 120 -5.56 18.93 3.37
CA SER A 120 -4.19 19.13 3.86
C SER A 120 -3.38 20.17 3.06
N GLY A 121 -3.98 20.77 2.03
CA GLY A 121 -3.33 21.77 1.17
C GLY A 121 -2.33 21.19 0.17
N LEU A 122 -2.31 19.86 0.01
CA LEU A 122 -1.42 19.19 -0.94
C LEU A 122 -2.02 19.16 -2.36
N PRO A 123 -1.20 19.20 -3.40
CA PRO A 123 -1.69 19.10 -4.76
C PRO A 123 -2.19 17.68 -5.07
N VAL A 124 -3.42 17.55 -5.53
CA VAL A 124 -3.97 16.27 -5.99
C VAL A 124 -3.37 15.91 -7.34
N LYS A 125 -2.65 14.81 -7.37
CA LYS A 125 -2.03 14.26 -8.58
C LYS A 125 -1.84 12.75 -8.42
N ASN A 126 -1.44 12.08 -9.50
CA ASN A 126 -1.08 10.67 -9.48
C ASN A 126 -2.19 9.75 -8.91
N MET A 127 -3.44 9.95 -9.32
CA MET A 127 -4.56 9.08 -8.99
C MET A 127 -5.09 8.41 -10.25
N LYS A 128 -5.37 7.12 -10.18
CA LYS A 128 -5.92 6.31 -11.27
C LYS A 128 -7.12 5.51 -10.79
N GLU A 129 -8.26 5.80 -11.37
CA GLU A 129 -9.51 5.09 -11.12
C GLU A 129 -9.47 3.70 -11.73
N VAL A 130 -10.00 2.75 -10.98
CA VAL A 130 -10.16 1.34 -11.37
C VAL A 130 -11.56 0.88 -10.97
N ASN A 131 -12.10 -0.08 -11.68
CA ASN A 131 -13.39 -0.69 -11.36
C ASN A 131 -13.20 -2.12 -10.90
N ALA A 132 -14.20 -2.66 -10.23
CA ALA A 132 -14.20 -4.09 -9.90
C ALA A 132 -14.12 -4.95 -11.17
N GLY A 133 -13.18 -5.88 -11.19
CA GLY A 133 -12.81 -6.71 -12.33
C GLY A 133 -11.65 -6.17 -13.16
N ASP A 134 -11.23 -4.92 -12.93
CA ASP A 134 -10.06 -4.37 -13.61
C ASP A 134 -8.76 -4.97 -13.07
N VAL A 135 -7.80 -5.09 -13.96
CA VAL A 135 -6.45 -5.58 -13.67
C VAL A 135 -5.44 -4.48 -13.95
N VAL A 136 -4.69 -4.10 -12.94
CA VAL A 136 -3.61 -3.12 -13.03
C VAL A 136 -2.27 -3.85 -13.12
N ASN A 137 -1.51 -3.58 -14.18
CA ASN A 137 -0.14 -4.08 -14.29
C ASN A 137 0.82 -2.96 -13.89
N VAL A 138 1.64 -3.21 -12.88
CA VAL A 138 2.63 -2.27 -12.35
C VAL A 138 3.94 -3.02 -12.15
N ASP A 139 4.90 -2.77 -13.01
CA ASP A 139 6.18 -3.48 -13.08
C ASP A 139 5.99 -5.03 -13.08
N CYS A 140 6.43 -5.70 -12.03
CA CYS A 140 6.31 -7.15 -11.89
C CYS A 140 5.01 -7.60 -11.21
N PHE A 141 4.18 -6.66 -10.76
CA PHE A 141 2.91 -6.97 -10.11
C PHE A 141 1.74 -6.89 -11.09
N LYS A 142 0.81 -7.82 -10.93
CA LYS A 142 -0.49 -7.83 -11.60
C LYS A 142 -1.54 -7.85 -10.49
N VAL A 143 -2.30 -6.76 -10.35
CA VAL A 143 -3.26 -6.58 -9.26
C VAL A 143 -4.66 -6.50 -9.84
N GLU A 144 -5.54 -7.43 -9.45
CA GLU A 144 -6.95 -7.47 -9.81
C GLU A 144 -7.80 -6.93 -8.66
N PHE A 145 -8.77 -6.05 -8.98
CA PHE A 145 -9.75 -5.54 -8.03
C PHE A 145 -11.01 -6.41 -8.06
N ILE A 146 -11.26 -7.15 -6.98
CA ILE A 146 -12.37 -8.08 -6.86
C ILE A 146 -13.46 -7.46 -6.00
N LYS A 147 -14.69 -7.32 -6.55
CA LYS A 147 -15.81 -6.77 -5.79
C LYS A 147 -16.14 -7.64 -4.58
N VAL A 148 -16.28 -6.99 -3.42
CA VAL A 148 -16.72 -7.63 -2.18
C VAL A 148 -17.88 -6.89 -1.55
N CYS A 149 -18.62 -7.58 -0.68
CA CYS A 149 -19.66 -6.95 0.16
C CYS A 149 -19.01 -6.38 1.42
N HIS A 150 -19.27 -5.11 1.66
CA HIS A 150 -18.80 -4.41 2.87
C HIS A 150 -19.78 -3.30 3.24
N SER A 151 -19.59 -2.67 4.39
CA SER A 151 -20.44 -1.58 4.91
C SER A 151 -20.21 -0.22 4.23
N ILE A 152 -19.40 -0.18 3.17
CA ILE A 152 -19.10 1.01 2.39
C ILE A 152 -19.19 0.68 0.88
N ALA A 153 -19.47 1.70 0.07
CA ALA A 153 -19.57 1.54 -1.38
C ALA A 153 -18.24 1.13 -2.02
N GLU A 154 -18.33 0.35 -3.09
CA GLU A 154 -17.23 -0.01 -3.99
C GLU A 154 -16.03 -0.70 -3.31
N ALA A 155 -16.26 -1.40 -2.21
CA ALA A 155 -15.20 -2.14 -1.55
C ALA A 155 -14.68 -3.28 -2.44
N SER A 156 -13.36 -3.47 -2.44
CA SER A 156 -12.65 -4.46 -3.22
C SER A 156 -11.67 -5.26 -2.38
N ALA A 157 -11.57 -6.56 -2.67
CA ALA A 157 -10.39 -7.34 -2.35
C ALA A 157 -9.37 -7.21 -3.48
N LEU A 158 -8.13 -7.53 -3.22
CA LEU A 158 -7.04 -7.53 -4.21
C LEU A 158 -6.47 -8.94 -4.38
N SER A 159 -6.19 -9.31 -5.62
CA SER A 159 -5.55 -10.58 -5.99
C SER A 159 -4.30 -10.33 -6.83
#